data_0a1d6578915862bc299a056c0adb6527
#
_entry.id   0a1d6578915862bc299a056c0adb6527
#
_cell.length_a   1.000
_cell.length_b   1.000
_cell.length_c   1.000
_cell.angle_alpha   90.00
_cell.angle_beta   90.00
_cell.angle_gamma   90.00
#
_symmetry.space_group_name_H-M   'P 1'
#
loop_
_entity.id
_entity.type
_entity.pdbx_description
1 polymer ?
#
loop_
_entity_poly.entity_id
_entity_poly.type
_entity_poly.pdbx_seq_one_letter_code
_entity_poly.pdbx_strand_id
1 'polypeptide(L)'
;MTMKNGNFQKDGYFSFETAGIRFSAVFSELSASDTEAFRVCAVTDGNICAGAEKTMFEAGEKDVLLLPPKTVLRISENGENAVALSLFCKRAEKESSEDLFPMFSDFFGAVETMRLKEAGEIARLVIKGFRISEEKEKGFGIRLETLVMQIAFELYDELSAVTTRLNEISEKAISERTKTPQLRDCFIDRYIRENFRTDITLEDLSARTGVSERQLNRIFEKNYGTTFYRYLTRLRIEEAKRLLSKRPKPSVEAVAYAVGYSTYTGFHNAFKKETGMLPGEYRRRRN
;
A
#
# COMPACT_ATOMS: atom_id res chain seq x y z
N MET A 1 -15.08 14.86 27.30
CA MET A 1 -13.93 14.32 26.58
C MET A 1 -12.77 15.30 26.75
N THR A 2 -11.82 15.00 27.64
CA THR A 2 -10.76 15.93 28.04
C THR A 2 -9.60 15.75 27.08
N MET A 3 -9.42 16.69 26.16
CA MET A 3 -8.27 16.75 25.25
C MET A 3 -7.02 17.11 26.05
N LYS A 4 -6.05 16.21 26.11
CA LYS A 4 -4.71 16.55 26.59
C LYS A 4 -3.96 17.22 25.44
N ASN A 5 -3.39 18.39 25.71
CA ASN A 5 -2.61 19.26 24.80
C ASN A 5 -1.65 18.45 23.93
N GLY A 6 -1.72 18.66 22.61
CA GLY A 6 -0.75 18.14 21.67
C GLY A 6 0.67 18.59 22.05
N ASN A 7 1.58 17.65 22.27
CA ASN A 7 2.97 17.93 22.59
C ASN A 7 3.75 18.20 21.30
N PHE A 8 4.32 19.38 21.14
CA PHE A 8 5.38 19.64 20.15
C PHE A 8 6.64 18.87 20.53
N GLN A 9 7.10 18.01 19.63
CA GLN A 9 8.40 17.34 19.78
C GLN A 9 9.53 18.28 19.33
N LYS A 10 10.79 17.96 19.73
CA LYS A 10 12.00 18.75 19.49
C LYS A 10 12.26 19.14 18.02
N ASP A 11 11.63 18.45 17.06
CA ASP A 11 11.87 18.59 15.61
C ASP A 11 10.72 19.32 14.87
N GLY A 12 9.88 20.09 15.58
CA GLY A 12 8.78 20.85 14.96
C GLY A 12 7.52 20.03 14.68
N TYR A 13 7.53 18.71 14.88
CA TYR A 13 6.37 17.86 14.72
C TYR A 13 5.37 18.07 15.87
N PHE A 14 4.08 18.14 15.54
CA PHE A 14 3.01 18.00 16.52
C PHE A 14 2.42 16.58 16.42
N SER A 15 2.01 16.03 17.55
CA SER A 15 1.44 14.68 17.60
C SER A 15 0.11 14.67 18.30
N PHE A 16 -0.84 13.89 17.77
CA PHE A 16 -2.16 13.67 18.34
C PHE A 16 -2.63 12.23 18.11
N GLU A 17 -3.61 11.80 18.88
CA GLU A 17 -4.20 10.46 18.76
C GLU A 17 -5.70 10.57 18.51
N THR A 18 -6.19 9.82 17.54
CA THR A 18 -7.62 9.69 17.24
C THR A 18 -7.90 8.35 16.58
N ALA A 19 -9.06 7.75 16.86
CA ALA A 19 -9.56 6.54 16.19
C ALA A 19 -8.52 5.41 16.06
N GLY A 20 -7.74 5.14 17.12
CA GLY A 20 -6.71 4.09 17.11
C GLY A 20 -5.38 4.47 16.45
N ILE A 21 -5.24 5.72 15.97
CA ILE A 21 -4.07 6.20 15.24
C ILE A 21 -3.36 7.29 16.05
N ARG A 22 -2.03 7.21 16.10
CA ARG A 22 -1.15 8.32 16.47
C ARG A 22 -0.56 8.92 15.21
N PHE A 23 -0.92 10.17 14.94
CA PHE A 23 -0.29 10.99 13.91
C PHE A 23 0.83 11.82 14.51
N SER A 24 1.92 11.94 13.76
CA SER A 24 2.96 12.95 13.98
C SER A 24 3.16 13.69 12.67
N ALA A 25 2.94 14.99 12.69
CA ALA A 25 2.83 15.80 11.48
C ALA A 25 3.60 17.11 11.60
N VAL A 26 4.16 17.59 10.49
CA VAL A 26 4.72 18.93 10.36
C VAL A 26 4.37 19.51 9.00
N PHE A 27 4.03 20.79 8.98
CA PHE A 27 3.93 21.56 7.75
C PHE A 27 5.20 22.39 7.58
N SER A 28 5.82 22.33 6.41
CA SER A 28 7.09 23.01 6.09
C SER A 28 7.13 23.39 4.62
N GLU A 29 8.11 24.20 4.26
CA GLU A 29 8.52 24.32 2.86
C GLU A 29 8.98 22.96 2.32
N LEU A 30 8.80 22.75 1.01
CA LEU A 30 9.22 21.49 0.38
C LEU A 30 10.75 21.40 0.36
N SER A 31 11.29 20.38 1.02
CA SER A 31 12.72 20.12 1.13
C SER A 31 13.08 18.72 0.64
N ALA A 32 14.27 18.58 0.07
CA ALA A 32 14.84 17.29 -0.32
C ALA A 32 15.29 16.43 0.88
N SER A 33 15.44 17.02 2.07
CA SER A 33 16.09 16.38 3.23
C SER A 33 15.17 15.47 4.06
N ASP A 34 13.86 15.68 4.04
CA ASP A 34 12.92 14.84 4.81
C ASP A 34 12.50 13.60 4.03
N THR A 35 13.22 12.50 4.23
CA THR A 35 12.96 11.24 3.50
C THR A 35 12.22 10.18 4.30
N GLU A 36 12.07 10.33 5.61
CA GLU A 36 11.49 9.29 6.48
C GLU A 36 9.96 9.38 6.58
N ALA A 37 9.36 10.53 6.29
CA ALA A 37 7.92 10.76 6.37
C ALA A 37 7.21 10.50 5.02
N PHE A 38 5.93 10.18 5.09
CA PHE A 38 5.03 10.33 3.95
C PHE A 38 4.75 11.83 3.74
N ARG A 39 4.93 12.32 2.51
CA ARG A 39 4.78 13.75 2.22
C ARG A 39 3.67 14.00 1.21
N VAL A 40 2.84 14.99 1.54
CA VAL A 40 1.79 15.54 0.69
C VAL A 40 2.22 16.95 0.31
N CYS A 41 2.63 17.15 -0.94
CA CYS A 41 3.24 18.41 -1.38
C CYS A 41 2.25 19.18 -2.27
N ALA A 42 2.12 20.48 -2.01
CA ALA A 42 1.28 21.39 -2.77
C ALA A 42 2.13 22.56 -3.30
N VAL A 43 1.87 22.97 -4.54
CA VAL A 43 2.52 24.10 -5.19
C VAL A 43 1.79 25.39 -4.77
N THR A 44 2.51 26.40 -4.31
CA THR A 44 1.96 27.67 -3.86
C THR A 44 1.88 28.72 -4.95
N ASP A 45 2.75 28.64 -5.95
CA ASP A 45 2.81 29.55 -7.08
C ASP A 45 3.53 28.92 -8.28
N GLY A 46 3.00 29.13 -9.49
CA GLY A 46 3.58 28.63 -10.72
C GLY A 46 3.62 27.11 -10.87
N ASN A 47 4.73 26.60 -11.36
CA ASN A 47 4.95 25.17 -11.57
C ASN A 47 6.29 24.74 -10.97
N ILE A 48 6.32 23.53 -10.42
CA ILE A 48 7.56 22.87 -9.99
C ILE A 48 7.77 21.57 -10.77
N CYS A 49 9.03 21.17 -10.91
CA CYS A 49 9.39 19.84 -11.38
C CYS A 49 9.98 19.06 -10.19
N ALA A 50 9.29 18.05 -9.71
CA ALA A 50 9.69 17.27 -8.55
C ALA A 50 9.32 15.79 -8.70
N GLY A 51 10.03 14.91 -8.03
CA GLY A 51 9.75 13.47 -8.04
C GLY A 51 10.89 12.61 -7.51
N ALA A 52 10.79 11.31 -7.71
CA ALA A 52 11.81 10.33 -7.37
C ALA A 52 12.75 10.05 -8.55
N GLU A 53 13.87 9.38 -8.29
CA GLU A 53 14.97 9.15 -9.25
C GLU A 53 14.55 8.70 -10.66
N LYS A 54 13.46 7.95 -10.80
CA LYS A 54 12.99 7.41 -12.08
C LYS A 54 11.75 8.10 -12.64
N THR A 55 11.09 8.94 -11.85
CA THR A 55 9.80 9.53 -12.24
C THR A 55 9.74 10.97 -11.77
N MET A 56 9.88 11.90 -12.71
CA MET A 56 9.74 13.34 -12.47
C MET A 56 8.35 13.79 -12.94
N PHE A 57 7.71 14.63 -12.16
CA PHE A 57 6.43 15.23 -12.47
C PHE A 57 6.57 16.75 -12.53
N GLU A 58 5.95 17.34 -13.52
CA GLU A 58 5.65 18.77 -13.50
C GLU A 58 4.30 18.95 -12.80
N ALA A 59 4.25 19.75 -11.76
CA ALA A 59 3.08 20.00 -10.94
C ALA A 59 2.82 21.50 -10.80
N GLY A 60 1.57 21.91 -10.98
CA GLY A 60 1.09 23.28 -10.82
C GLY A 60 0.25 23.45 -9.54
N GLU A 61 -0.29 24.67 -9.33
CA GLU A 61 -0.99 25.08 -8.11
C GLU A 61 -2.18 24.19 -7.69
N LYS A 62 -2.78 23.45 -8.63
CA LYS A 62 -3.91 22.56 -8.33
C LYS A 62 -3.51 21.09 -8.20
N ASP A 63 -2.24 20.81 -8.42
CA ASP A 63 -1.74 19.45 -8.31
C ASP A 63 -1.18 19.18 -6.92
N VAL A 64 -1.20 17.91 -6.54
CA VAL A 64 -0.60 17.40 -5.31
C VAL A 64 0.38 16.31 -5.65
N LEU A 65 1.60 16.39 -5.12
CA LEU A 65 2.59 15.31 -5.21
C LEU A 65 2.55 14.49 -3.93
N LEU A 66 2.45 13.17 -4.08
CA LEU A 66 2.55 12.20 -3.01
C LEU A 66 3.91 11.54 -3.06
N LEU A 67 4.64 11.60 -1.95
CA LEU A 67 5.99 11.07 -1.81
C LEU A 67 6.03 10.12 -0.61
N PRO A 68 6.05 8.81 -0.84
CA PRO A 68 6.16 7.82 0.24
C PRO A 68 7.49 7.94 0.99
N PRO A 69 7.60 7.34 2.19
CA PRO A 69 8.85 7.29 2.94
C PRO A 69 10.01 6.75 2.10
N LYS A 70 11.21 7.25 2.37
CA LYS A 70 12.47 6.90 1.67
C LYS A 70 12.53 7.35 0.19
N THR A 71 11.61 8.20 -0.23
CA THR A 71 11.68 8.81 -1.55
C THR A 71 12.69 9.94 -1.54
N VAL A 72 13.77 9.80 -2.30
CA VAL A 72 14.73 10.88 -2.54
C VAL A 72 14.12 11.85 -3.53
N LEU A 73 13.85 13.07 -3.08
CA LEU A 73 13.22 14.11 -3.88
C LEU A 73 14.28 14.87 -4.67
N ARG A 74 14.06 15.02 -5.97
CA ARG A 74 14.78 15.98 -6.80
C ARG A 74 13.83 17.12 -7.13
N ILE A 75 14.23 18.34 -6.83
CA ILE A 75 13.48 19.56 -7.07
C ILE A 75 14.29 20.38 -8.08
N SER A 76 13.64 20.90 -9.12
CA SER A 76 14.27 21.91 -10.02
C SER A 76 14.45 23.24 -9.28
N GLU A 77 15.22 24.16 -9.85
CA GLU A 77 15.63 25.41 -9.22
C GLU A 77 14.50 26.33 -8.69
N ASN A 78 13.24 26.01 -9.01
CA ASN A 78 12.05 26.76 -8.56
C ASN A 78 11.32 26.10 -7.35
N GLY A 79 12.00 25.26 -6.55
CA GLY A 79 11.40 24.52 -5.43
C GLY A 79 10.93 25.37 -4.24
N GLU A 80 11.21 26.67 -4.22
CA GLU A 80 10.77 27.60 -3.17
C GLU A 80 9.26 27.87 -3.18
N ASN A 81 8.56 27.48 -4.24
CA ASN A 81 7.13 27.73 -4.42
C ASN A 81 6.26 26.51 -4.08
N ALA A 82 6.70 25.68 -3.14
CA ALA A 82 5.91 24.55 -2.70
C ALA A 82 6.04 24.29 -1.19
N VAL A 83 4.95 23.82 -0.62
CA VAL A 83 4.87 23.43 0.79
C VAL A 83 4.48 21.96 0.91
N ALA A 84 4.85 21.34 2.01
CA ALA A 84 4.59 19.95 2.28
C ALA A 84 3.99 19.73 3.67
N LEU A 85 3.06 18.78 3.77
CA LEU A 85 2.71 18.10 4.99
C LEU A 85 3.53 16.81 5.06
N SER A 86 4.47 16.73 6.01
CA SER A 86 5.19 15.49 6.33
C SER A 86 4.45 14.77 7.45
N LEU A 87 4.12 13.50 7.25
CA LEU A 87 3.20 12.73 8.09
C LEU A 87 3.78 11.36 8.45
N PHE A 88 3.72 11.03 9.73
CA PHE A 88 3.91 9.67 10.24
C PHE A 88 2.61 9.15 10.83
N CYS A 89 2.30 7.89 10.55
CA CYS A 89 1.13 7.19 11.06
C CYS A 89 1.58 5.94 11.83
N LYS A 90 1.19 5.82 13.10
CA LYS A 90 1.48 4.66 13.96
C LYS A 90 0.21 4.26 14.70
N ARG A 91 0.15 3.00 15.14
CA ARG A 91 -0.94 2.56 16.02
C ARG A 91 -0.88 3.34 17.35
N ALA A 92 -2.03 3.85 17.79
CA ALA A 92 -2.15 4.49 19.10
C ALA A 92 -1.93 3.46 20.23
N GLU A 93 -1.43 3.92 21.38
CA GLU A 93 -1.25 3.06 22.55
C GLU A 93 -2.58 2.69 23.23
N LYS A 94 -3.61 3.52 23.05
CA LYS A 94 -4.92 3.29 23.64
C LYS A 94 -5.86 2.66 22.63
N GLU A 95 -6.60 1.64 23.08
CA GLU A 95 -7.69 1.09 22.29
C GLU A 95 -8.77 2.14 22.05
N SER A 96 -9.30 2.17 20.83
CA SER A 96 -10.41 3.03 20.41
C SER A 96 -11.61 2.16 20.05
N SER A 97 -12.81 2.65 20.30
CA SER A 97 -14.05 2.01 19.83
C SER A 97 -14.14 1.97 18.30
N GLU A 98 -13.41 2.84 17.64
CA GLU A 98 -13.30 2.95 16.20
C GLU A 98 -11.81 2.89 15.85
N ASP A 99 -11.34 1.80 15.24
CA ASP A 99 -9.93 1.58 14.89
C ASP A 99 -9.75 1.75 13.38
N LEU A 100 -9.34 2.94 12.97
CA LEU A 100 -9.03 3.28 11.58
C LEU A 100 -7.57 3.02 11.20
N PHE A 101 -6.72 2.56 12.13
CA PHE A 101 -5.31 2.34 11.87
C PHE A 101 -5.04 1.34 10.72
N PRO A 102 -5.72 0.18 10.61
CA PRO A 102 -5.50 -0.73 9.49
C PRO A 102 -5.76 -0.06 8.14
N MET A 103 -6.86 0.68 8.02
CA MET A 103 -7.23 1.39 6.79
C MET A 103 -6.15 2.38 6.35
N PHE A 104 -5.67 3.25 7.23
CA PHE A 104 -4.64 4.22 6.89
C PHE A 104 -3.25 3.62 6.75
N SER A 105 -2.92 2.58 7.53
CA SER A 105 -1.64 1.86 7.42
C SER A 105 -1.48 1.19 6.06
N ASP A 106 -2.51 0.48 5.61
CA ASP A 106 -2.53 -0.18 4.31
C ASP A 106 -2.50 0.86 3.18
N PHE A 107 -3.26 1.93 3.33
CA PHE A 107 -3.31 3.04 2.39
C PHE A 107 -1.94 3.70 2.20
N PHE A 108 -1.32 4.22 3.27
CA PHE A 108 -0.01 4.88 3.17
C PHE A 108 1.11 3.92 2.77
N GLY A 109 0.96 2.62 3.07
CA GLY A 109 1.91 1.58 2.66
C GLY A 109 1.83 1.21 1.19
N ALA A 110 0.69 1.45 0.53
CA ALA A 110 0.45 1.11 -0.86
C ALA A 110 0.73 2.26 -1.84
N VAL A 111 0.80 3.51 -1.35
CA VAL A 111 1.02 4.69 -2.21
C VAL A 111 2.43 4.71 -2.75
N GLU A 112 2.56 4.83 -4.07
CA GLU A 112 3.80 5.10 -4.77
C GLU A 112 3.98 6.62 -5.01
N THR A 113 5.19 7.03 -5.46
CA THR A 113 5.42 8.42 -5.89
C THR A 113 4.52 8.75 -7.07
N MET A 114 3.62 9.70 -6.89
CA MET A 114 2.64 10.08 -7.91
C MET A 114 2.22 11.54 -7.83
N ARG A 115 1.63 12.02 -8.93
CA ARG A 115 0.96 13.31 -9.00
C ARG A 115 -0.56 13.10 -9.08
N LEU A 116 -1.30 13.71 -8.17
CA LEU A 116 -2.74 13.88 -8.28
C LEU A 116 -3.01 15.18 -9.04
N LYS A 117 -3.63 15.09 -10.20
CA LYS A 117 -4.02 16.24 -11.01
C LYS A 117 -5.34 16.80 -10.52
N GLU A 118 -5.48 18.13 -10.57
CA GLU A 118 -6.72 18.83 -10.19
C GLU A 118 -7.18 18.55 -8.74
N ALA A 119 -6.25 18.14 -7.85
CA ALA A 119 -6.51 17.92 -6.42
C ALA A 119 -6.47 19.23 -5.60
N GLY A 120 -7.07 20.27 -6.15
CA GLY A 120 -6.99 21.64 -5.61
C GLY A 120 -7.53 21.81 -4.19
N GLU A 121 -8.47 20.95 -3.75
CA GLU A 121 -8.96 20.96 -2.37
C GLU A 121 -7.87 20.51 -1.40
N ILE A 122 -7.18 19.40 -1.69
CA ILE A 122 -6.07 18.89 -0.89
C ILE A 122 -4.91 19.89 -0.88
N ALA A 123 -4.56 20.43 -2.05
CA ALA A 123 -3.52 21.47 -2.16
C ALA A 123 -3.83 22.67 -1.27
N ARG A 124 -5.08 23.18 -1.31
CA ARG A 124 -5.54 24.28 -0.48
C ARG A 124 -5.45 23.98 1.02
N LEU A 125 -5.81 22.78 1.44
CA LEU A 125 -5.72 22.36 2.84
C LEU A 125 -4.27 22.29 3.32
N VAL A 126 -3.35 21.79 2.50
CA VAL A 126 -1.90 21.73 2.83
C VAL A 126 -1.34 23.15 2.97
N ILE A 127 -1.62 24.04 2.02
CA ILE A 127 -1.18 25.46 2.05
C ILE A 127 -1.77 26.17 3.29
N LYS A 128 -3.05 25.94 3.60
CA LYS A 128 -3.69 26.48 4.78
C LYS A 128 -3.02 25.99 6.08
N GLY A 129 -2.68 24.70 6.14
CA GLY A 129 -1.98 24.12 7.29
C GLY A 129 -0.60 24.75 7.49
N PHE A 130 0.15 24.97 6.41
CA PHE A 130 1.42 25.68 6.46
C PHE A 130 1.28 27.08 7.03
N ARG A 131 0.33 27.89 6.55
CA ARG A 131 0.08 29.25 7.09
C ARG A 131 -0.27 29.23 8.57
N ILE A 132 -1.16 28.33 9.01
CA ILE A 132 -1.53 28.20 10.43
C ILE A 132 -0.31 27.81 11.28
N SER A 133 0.58 26.97 10.76
CA SER A 133 1.80 26.54 11.47
C SER A 133 2.80 27.68 11.64
N GLU A 134 2.86 28.62 10.69
CA GLU A 134 3.72 29.82 10.77
C GLU A 134 3.15 30.88 11.71
N GLU A 135 1.84 31.15 11.63
CA GLU A 135 1.14 32.20 12.41
C GLU A 135 1.06 31.85 13.90
N LYS A 136 0.99 30.58 14.26
CA LYS A 136 0.91 30.05 15.64
C LYS A 136 -0.11 30.76 16.55
N GLU A 137 -1.23 31.14 15.99
CA GLU A 137 -2.32 31.79 16.74
C GLU A 137 -2.90 30.86 17.83
N LYS A 138 -3.63 31.44 18.78
CA LYS A 138 -4.29 30.67 19.85
C LYS A 138 -5.18 29.56 19.27
N GLY A 139 -4.96 28.32 19.72
CA GLY A 139 -5.71 27.16 19.25
C GLY A 139 -5.21 26.55 17.93
N PHE A 140 -4.06 26.99 17.40
CA PHE A 140 -3.51 26.48 16.15
C PHE A 140 -3.32 24.96 16.14
N GLY A 141 -2.93 24.33 17.27
CA GLY A 141 -2.76 22.88 17.37
C GLY A 141 -4.03 22.11 17.00
N ILE A 142 -5.20 22.48 17.57
CA ILE A 142 -6.49 21.83 17.25
C ILE A 142 -6.86 22.05 15.78
N ARG A 143 -6.58 23.24 15.25
CA ARG A 143 -6.84 23.56 13.84
C ARG A 143 -5.98 22.70 12.92
N LEU A 144 -4.72 22.46 13.26
CA LEU A 144 -3.82 21.58 12.51
C LEU A 144 -4.22 20.10 12.59
N GLU A 145 -4.61 19.60 13.77
CA GLU A 145 -5.15 18.24 13.94
C GLU A 145 -6.35 18.00 13.00
N THR A 146 -7.30 18.93 13.00
CA THR A 146 -8.48 18.85 12.14
C THR A 146 -8.09 18.84 10.66
N LEU A 147 -7.15 19.70 10.25
CA LEU A 147 -6.67 19.75 8.87
C LEU A 147 -5.94 18.47 8.43
N VAL A 148 -5.08 17.91 9.29
CA VAL A 148 -4.39 16.65 8.98
C VAL A 148 -5.40 15.52 8.77
N MET A 149 -6.41 15.42 9.63
CA MET A 149 -7.47 14.43 9.46
C MET A 149 -8.27 14.65 8.18
N GLN A 150 -8.64 15.89 7.88
CA GLN A 150 -9.33 16.21 6.64
C GLN A 150 -8.51 15.85 5.42
N ILE A 151 -7.22 16.21 5.37
CA ILE A 151 -6.30 15.85 4.27
C ILE A 151 -6.18 14.33 4.13
N ALA A 152 -6.08 13.60 5.25
CA ALA A 152 -5.97 12.14 5.22
C ALA A 152 -7.21 11.46 4.62
N PHE A 153 -8.41 11.93 4.97
CA PHE A 153 -9.66 11.41 4.40
C PHE A 153 -9.84 11.81 2.93
N GLU A 154 -9.59 13.06 2.56
CA GLU A 154 -9.65 13.50 1.16
C GLU A 154 -8.69 12.71 0.26
N LEU A 155 -7.47 12.43 0.75
CA LEU A 155 -6.53 11.57 0.04
C LEU A 155 -7.03 10.13 -0.09
N TYR A 156 -7.60 9.59 0.98
CA TYR A 156 -8.16 8.24 0.97
C TYR A 156 -9.29 8.12 -0.06
N ASP A 157 -10.22 9.07 -0.08
CA ASP A 157 -11.36 9.08 -1.00
C ASP A 157 -10.90 9.26 -2.46
N GLU A 158 -9.98 10.21 -2.72
CA GLU A 158 -9.45 10.47 -4.07
C GLU A 158 -8.72 9.24 -4.63
N LEU A 159 -7.84 8.62 -3.83
CA LEU A 159 -7.08 7.44 -4.27
C LEU A 159 -7.93 6.18 -4.35
N SER A 160 -8.93 6.03 -3.50
CA SER A 160 -9.90 4.93 -3.58
C SER A 160 -10.71 5.03 -4.88
N ALA A 161 -11.14 6.24 -5.26
CA ALA A 161 -11.81 6.48 -6.53
C ALA A 161 -10.90 6.20 -7.74
N VAL A 162 -9.62 6.59 -7.69
CA VAL A 162 -8.63 6.28 -8.72
C VAL A 162 -8.40 4.77 -8.82
N THR A 163 -8.26 4.08 -7.68
CA THR A 163 -8.07 2.62 -7.65
C THR A 163 -9.27 1.89 -8.24
N THR A 164 -10.48 2.33 -7.92
CA THR A 164 -11.72 1.77 -8.48
C THR A 164 -11.78 1.97 -9.99
N ARG A 165 -11.49 3.19 -10.48
CA ARG A 165 -11.42 3.49 -11.93
C ARG A 165 -10.33 2.69 -12.64
N LEU A 166 -9.16 2.54 -12.03
CA LEU A 166 -8.07 1.73 -12.58
C LEU A 166 -8.42 0.24 -12.62
N ASN A 167 -9.15 -0.26 -11.62
CA ASN A 167 -9.66 -1.62 -11.61
C ASN A 167 -10.71 -1.83 -12.71
N GLU A 168 -11.65 -0.91 -12.90
CA GLU A 168 -12.63 -0.96 -13.99
C GLU A 168 -11.98 -0.90 -15.39
N ILE A 169 -10.96 -0.02 -15.57
CA ILE A 169 -10.19 0.07 -16.81
C ILE A 169 -9.34 -1.19 -17.00
N SER A 170 -8.74 -1.70 -15.92
CA SER A 170 -7.98 -2.94 -15.92
C SER A 170 -8.85 -4.13 -16.25
N GLU A 171 -10.05 -4.24 -15.67
CA GLU A 171 -11.01 -5.30 -15.99
C GLU A 171 -11.46 -5.25 -17.47
N LYS A 172 -11.71 -4.06 -17.99
CA LYS A 172 -12.03 -3.86 -19.41
C LYS A 172 -10.84 -4.21 -20.32
N ALA A 173 -9.64 -3.76 -19.99
CA ALA A 173 -8.41 -4.08 -20.72
C ALA A 173 -8.01 -5.55 -20.60
N ILE A 174 -8.27 -6.18 -19.44
CA ILE A 174 -8.09 -7.62 -19.22
C ILE A 174 -9.07 -8.41 -20.07
N SER A 175 -10.34 -8.01 -20.09
CA SER A 175 -11.37 -8.64 -20.93
C SER A 175 -11.02 -8.56 -22.42
N GLU A 176 -10.42 -7.47 -22.88
CA GLU A 176 -9.95 -7.36 -24.28
C GLU A 176 -8.66 -8.15 -24.54
N ARG A 177 -7.69 -8.14 -23.62
CA ARG A 177 -6.42 -8.89 -23.72
C ARG A 177 -6.61 -10.40 -23.59
N THR A 178 -7.65 -10.86 -22.88
CA THR A 178 -7.96 -12.29 -22.74
C THR A 178 -8.69 -12.90 -23.92
N LYS A 179 -9.00 -12.11 -24.97
CA LYS A 179 -9.59 -12.63 -26.23
C LYS A 179 -8.64 -13.57 -26.99
N THR A 180 -7.33 -13.41 -26.83
CA THR A 180 -6.33 -14.33 -27.42
C THR A 180 -5.93 -15.39 -26.39
N PRO A 181 -5.98 -16.69 -26.72
CA PRO A 181 -5.65 -17.75 -25.77
C PRO A 181 -4.29 -17.59 -25.09
N GLN A 182 -3.26 -17.16 -25.82
CA GLN A 182 -1.88 -17.00 -25.31
C GLN A 182 -1.79 -15.88 -24.26
N LEU A 183 -2.41 -14.74 -24.51
CA LEU A 183 -2.41 -13.59 -23.58
C LEU A 183 -3.20 -13.91 -22.32
N ARG A 184 -4.29 -14.66 -22.45
CA ARG A 184 -5.09 -15.13 -21.32
C ARG A 184 -4.30 -16.08 -20.43
N ASP A 185 -3.59 -17.04 -21.01
CA ASP A 185 -2.79 -18.01 -20.26
C ASP A 185 -1.66 -17.31 -19.50
N CYS A 186 -0.99 -16.32 -20.11
CA CYS A 186 0.00 -15.46 -19.44
C CYS A 186 -0.61 -14.64 -18.29
N PHE A 187 -1.83 -14.10 -18.46
CA PHE A 187 -2.55 -13.38 -17.41
C PHE A 187 -2.86 -14.29 -16.23
N ILE A 188 -3.40 -15.48 -16.48
CA ILE A 188 -3.74 -16.48 -15.44
C ILE A 188 -2.50 -16.83 -14.61
N ASP A 189 -1.38 -17.17 -15.26
CA ASP A 189 -0.14 -17.53 -14.55
C ASP A 189 0.38 -16.37 -13.69
N ARG A 190 0.43 -15.17 -14.25
CA ARG A 190 0.86 -13.97 -13.52
C ARG A 190 -0.04 -13.69 -12.33
N TYR A 191 -1.36 -13.66 -12.52
CA TYR A 191 -2.32 -13.39 -11.45
C TYR A 191 -2.16 -14.36 -10.28
N ILE A 192 -2.00 -15.65 -10.55
CA ILE A 192 -1.79 -16.64 -9.50
C ILE A 192 -0.46 -16.44 -8.78
N ARG A 193 0.62 -16.15 -9.50
CA ARG A 193 1.94 -15.89 -8.89
C ARG A 193 1.98 -14.64 -8.02
N GLU A 194 1.23 -13.63 -8.38
CA GLU A 194 1.11 -12.40 -7.59
C GLU A 194 0.22 -12.58 -6.35
N ASN A 195 -0.81 -13.45 -6.45
CA ASN A 195 -1.86 -13.56 -5.42
C ASN A 195 -1.90 -14.92 -4.68
N PHE A 196 -0.98 -15.86 -4.91
CA PHE A 196 -1.03 -17.21 -4.31
C PHE A 196 -1.04 -17.23 -2.78
N ARG A 197 -0.66 -16.12 -2.13
CA ARG A 197 -0.66 -15.97 -0.67
C ARG A 197 -2.03 -15.60 -0.10
N THR A 198 -2.95 -15.19 -0.95
CA THR A 198 -4.34 -14.85 -0.58
C THR A 198 -5.29 -16.01 -0.91
N ASP A 199 -6.52 -15.91 -0.48
CA ASP A 199 -7.53 -16.95 -0.75
C ASP A 199 -8.14 -16.73 -2.14
N ILE A 200 -7.41 -17.15 -3.19
CA ILE A 200 -7.87 -17.09 -4.59
C ILE A 200 -8.61 -18.36 -4.99
N THR A 201 -9.70 -18.19 -5.74
CA THR A 201 -10.57 -19.28 -6.20
C THR A 201 -10.63 -19.38 -7.72
N LEU A 202 -11.17 -20.47 -8.25
CA LEU A 202 -11.49 -20.59 -9.67
C LEU A 202 -12.60 -19.61 -10.09
N GLU A 203 -13.50 -19.29 -9.18
CA GLU A 203 -14.57 -18.31 -9.38
C GLU A 203 -13.98 -16.91 -9.60
N ASP A 204 -12.99 -16.49 -8.78
CA ASP A 204 -12.26 -15.24 -8.96
C ASP A 204 -11.59 -15.16 -10.33
N LEU A 205 -10.93 -16.23 -10.75
CA LEU A 205 -10.30 -16.30 -12.06
C LEU A 205 -11.33 -16.29 -13.19
N SER A 206 -12.46 -16.98 -13.01
CA SER A 206 -13.57 -16.99 -13.96
C SER A 206 -14.14 -15.60 -14.16
N ALA A 207 -14.45 -14.90 -13.07
CA ALA A 207 -14.95 -13.53 -13.10
C ALA A 207 -14.00 -12.57 -13.84
N ARG A 208 -12.68 -12.67 -13.55
CA ARG A 208 -11.65 -11.80 -14.13
C ARG A 208 -11.32 -12.10 -15.60
N THR A 209 -11.43 -13.35 -16.02
CA THR A 209 -11.04 -13.77 -17.38
C THR A 209 -12.20 -13.93 -18.33
N GLY A 210 -13.44 -13.93 -17.83
CA GLY A 210 -14.64 -14.27 -18.61
C GLY A 210 -14.66 -15.74 -19.09
N VAL A 211 -13.83 -16.59 -18.49
CA VAL A 211 -13.70 -18.01 -18.85
C VAL A 211 -14.32 -18.87 -17.77
N SER A 212 -15.21 -19.80 -18.15
CA SER A 212 -15.84 -20.69 -17.17
C SER A 212 -14.82 -21.53 -16.41
N GLU A 213 -15.10 -21.89 -15.14
CA GLU A 213 -14.25 -22.72 -14.30
C GLU A 213 -13.87 -24.05 -14.98
N ARG A 214 -14.79 -24.64 -15.74
CA ARG A 214 -14.54 -25.84 -16.52
C ARG A 214 -13.48 -25.63 -17.60
N GLN A 215 -13.52 -24.47 -18.27
CA GLN A 215 -12.49 -24.13 -19.27
C GLN A 215 -11.17 -23.78 -18.62
N LEU A 216 -11.17 -23.09 -17.45
CA LEU A 216 -9.98 -22.84 -16.67
C LEU A 216 -9.28 -24.16 -16.28
N ASN A 217 -10.00 -25.14 -15.75
CA ASN A 217 -9.42 -26.45 -15.42
C ASN A 217 -8.79 -27.13 -16.64
N ARG A 218 -9.40 -27.03 -17.84
CA ARG A 218 -8.79 -27.55 -19.08
C ARG A 218 -7.50 -26.82 -19.46
N ILE A 219 -7.44 -25.48 -19.21
CA ILE A 219 -6.23 -24.69 -19.42
C ILE A 219 -5.13 -25.15 -18.47
N PHE A 220 -5.46 -25.38 -17.18
CA PHE A 220 -4.50 -25.90 -16.21
C PHE A 220 -3.99 -27.29 -16.56
N GLU A 221 -4.86 -28.20 -16.96
CA GLU A 221 -4.44 -29.54 -17.43
C GLU A 221 -3.55 -29.46 -18.66
N LYS A 222 -3.91 -28.63 -19.65
CA LYS A 222 -3.15 -28.47 -20.89
C LYS A 222 -1.77 -27.85 -20.67
N ASN A 223 -1.70 -26.76 -19.87
CA ASN A 223 -0.49 -25.94 -19.75
C ASN A 223 0.44 -26.40 -18.62
N TYR A 224 -0.12 -27.03 -17.57
CA TYR A 224 0.62 -27.39 -16.34
C TYR A 224 0.47 -28.86 -15.95
N GLY A 225 -0.32 -29.66 -16.70
CA GLY A 225 -0.58 -31.07 -16.42
C GLY A 225 -1.27 -31.31 -15.07
N THR A 226 -2.04 -30.34 -14.57
CA THR A 226 -2.64 -30.41 -13.23
C THR A 226 -3.86 -29.49 -13.10
N THR A 227 -4.60 -29.59 -11.98
CA THR A 227 -5.72 -28.68 -11.67
C THR A 227 -5.23 -27.37 -11.06
N PHE A 228 -6.07 -26.33 -11.10
CA PHE A 228 -5.80 -25.03 -10.45
C PHE A 228 -5.36 -25.17 -8.99
N TYR A 229 -6.12 -25.86 -8.17
CA TYR A 229 -5.82 -26.01 -6.74
C TYR A 229 -4.50 -26.75 -6.48
N ARG A 230 -4.16 -27.71 -7.31
CA ARG A 230 -2.89 -28.42 -7.19
C ARG A 230 -1.72 -27.56 -7.65
N TYR A 231 -1.90 -26.74 -8.69
CA TYR A 231 -0.93 -25.74 -9.12
C TYR A 231 -0.68 -24.70 -8.02
N LEU A 232 -1.75 -24.14 -7.45
CA LEU A 232 -1.69 -23.19 -6.33
C LEU A 232 -0.97 -23.80 -5.10
N THR A 233 -1.31 -25.03 -4.75
CA THR A 233 -0.63 -25.77 -3.68
C THR A 233 0.87 -25.87 -3.93
N ARG A 234 1.29 -26.25 -5.13
CA ARG A 234 2.71 -26.34 -5.48
C ARG A 234 3.43 -25.01 -5.32
N LEU A 235 2.87 -23.91 -5.79
CA LEU A 235 3.45 -22.57 -5.60
C LEU A 235 3.61 -22.22 -4.13
N ARG A 236 2.59 -22.44 -3.31
CA ARG A 236 2.63 -22.21 -1.86
C ARG A 236 3.71 -23.05 -1.17
N ILE A 237 3.85 -24.31 -1.56
CA ILE A 237 4.85 -25.22 -0.97
C ILE A 237 6.27 -24.84 -1.42
N GLU A 238 6.49 -24.45 -2.66
CA GLU A 238 7.81 -23.96 -3.10
C GLU A 238 8.23 -22.69 -2.34
N GLU A 239 7.33 -21.75 -2.15
CA GLU A 239 7.61 -20.57 -1.33
C GLU A 239 7.85 -20.95 0.15
N ALA A 240 7.08 -21.89 0.69
CA ALA A 240 7.30 -22.39 2.05
C ALA A 240 8.70 -23.01 2.22
N LYS A 241 9.18 -23.80 1.26
CA LYS A 241 10.55 -24.34 1.25
C LYS A 241 11.59 -23.22 1.32
N ARG A 242 11.38 -22.14 0.55
CA ARG A 242 12.25 -20.96 0.55
C ARG A 242 12.26 -20.26 1.91
N LEU A 243 11.08 -20.04 2.51
CA LEU A 243 10.95 -19.40 3.82
C LEU A 243 11.52 -20.25 4.94
N LEU A 244 11.31 -21.56 4.91
CA LEU A 244 11.87 -22.49 5.91
C LEU A 244 13.40 -22.53 5.93
N SER A 245 14.03 -22.12 4.83
CA SER A 245 15.51 -22.07 4.67
C SER A 245 16.09 -20.70 5.00
N LYS A 246 15.30 -19.66 5.30
CA LYS A 246 15.77 -18.31 5.64
C LYS A 246 16.37 -18.23 7.05
N ARG A 247 17.23 -17.21 7.25
CA ARG A 247 17.72 -16.78 8.58
C ARG A 247 17.38 -15.29 8.78
N PRO A 248 16.85 -14.86 9.95
CA PRO A 248 16.45 -15.69 11.09
C PRO A 248 15.29 -16.63 10.73
N LYS A 249 15.18 -17.75 11.43
CA LYS A 249 14.22 -18.83 11.11
C LYS A 249 12.82 -18.45 11.61
N PRO A 250 11.82 -18.25 10.71
CA PRO A 250 10.43 -18.06 11.12
C PRO A 250 9.87 -19.36 11.74
N SER A 251 8.83 -19.29 12.57
CA SER A 251 8.13 -20.49 13.02
C SER A 251 7.50 -21.24 11.84
N VAL A 252 7.26 -22.54 11.95
CA VAL A 252 6.57 -23.30 10.89
C VAL A 252 5.15 -22.79 10.68
N GLU A 253 4.52 -22.40 11.75
CA GLU A 253 3.18 -21.82 11.75
C GLU A 253 3.16 -20.43 11.04
N ALA A 254 4.11 -19.56 11.35
CA ALA A 254 4.27 -18.30 10.65
C ALA A 254 4.48 -18.49 9.14
N VAL A 255 5.23 -19.53 8.74
CA VAL A 255 5.40 -19.88 7.32
C VAL A 255 4.09 -20.33 6.70
N ALA A 256 3.26 -21.13 7.41
CA ALA A 256 1.98 -21.59 6.91
C ALA A 256 1.07 -20.41 6.53
N TYR A 257 0.91 -19.45 7.44
CA TYR A 257 0.10 -18.25 7.17
C TYR A 257 0.73 -17.36 6.08
N ALA A 258 2.04 -17.18 6.10
CA ALA A 258 2.74 -16.35 5.10
C ALA A 258 2.63 -16.87 3.65
N VAL A 259 2.35 -18.16 3.46
CA VAL A 259 2.15 -18.75 2.13
C VAL A 259 0.67 -18.97 1.77
N GLY A 260 -0.26 -18.44 2.58
CA GLY A 260 -1.69 -18.40 2.26
C GLY A 260 -2.51 -19.60 2.75
N TYR A 261 -2.07 -20.31 3.79
CA TYR A 261 -2.92 -21.30 4.46
C TYR A 261 -3.62 -20.68 5.65
N SER A 262 -4.93 -20.88 5.74
CA SER A 262 -5.75 -20.45 6.86
C SER A 262 -5.58 -21.30 8.13
N THR A 263 -5.03 -22.54 7.99
CA THR A 263 -4.81 -23.43 9.12
C THR A 263 -3.44 -24.12 9.03
N TYR A 264 -2.80 -24.28 10.18
CA TYR A 264 -1.54 -25.03 10.29
C TYR A 264 -1.68 -26.48 9.82
N THR A 265 -2.79 -27.15 10.17
CA THR A 265 -3.05 -28.55 9.79
C THR A 265 -3.17 -28.71 8.28
N GLY A 266 -3.87 -27.80 7.60
CA GLY A 266 -3.99 -27.79 6.14
C GLY A 266 -2.63 -27.67 5.46
N PHE A 267 -1.80 -26.73 5.91
CA PHE A 267 -0.43 -26.56 5.44
C PHE A 267 0.42 -27.82 5.66
N HIS A 268 0.39 -28.36 6.87
CA HIS A 268 1.20 -29.51 7.23
C HIS A 268 0.92 -30.74 6.36
N ASN A 269 -0.37 -31.02 6.11
CA ASN A 269 -0.81 -32.12 5.25
C ASN A 269 -0.40 -31.89 3.77
N ALA A 270 -0.61 -30.66 3.27
CA ALA A 270 -0.22 -30.30 1.91
C ALA A 270 1.30 -30.39 1.71
N PHE A 271 2.08 -29.87 2.67
CA PHE A 271 3.54 -29.91 2.61
C PHE A 271 4.07 -31.37 2.60
N LYS A 272 3.56 -32.20 3.51
CA LYS A 272 3.92 -33.63 3.54
C LYS A 272 3.55 -34.36 2.23
N LYS A 273 2.36 -34.07 1.69
CA LYS A 273 1.89 -34.66 0.43
C LYS A 273 2.77 -34.29 -0.77
N GLU A 274 3.20 -33.03 -0.85
CA GLU A 274 4.00 -32.52 -1.97
C GLU A 274 5.52 -32.82 -1.83
N THR A 275 6.03 -32.97 -0.59
CA THR A 275 7.49 -33.13 -0.35
C THR A 275 7.89 -34.48 0.20
N GLY A 276 6.93 -35.30 0.64
CA GLY A 276 7.19 -36.55 1.34
C GLY A 276 7.67 -36.38 2.79
N MET A 277 7.87 -35.17 3.29
CA MET A 277 8.43 -34.85 4.60
C MET A 277 7.58 -33.84 5.35
N LEU A 278 7.67 -33.84 6.68
CA LEU A 278 7.07 -32.79 7.48
C LEU A 278 7.85 -31.46 7.35
N PRO A 279 7.21 -30.27 7.48
CA PRO A 279 7.90 -29.00 7.36
C PRO A 279 9.09 -28.84 8.34
N GLY A 280 8.92 -29.34 9.58
CA GLY A 280 9.98 -29.34 10.58
C GLY A 280 11.17 -30.26 10.24
N GLU A 281 10.90 -31.41 9.64
CA GLU A 281 11.92 -32.36 9.16
C GLU A 281 12.68 -31.76 7.97
N TYR A 282 11.96 -31.18 7.01
CA TYR A 282 12.54 -30.50 5.86
C TYR A 282 13.50 -29.38 6.29
N ARG A 283 13.11 -28.58 7.29
CA ARG A 283 13.97 -27.54 7.88
C ARG A 283 15.26 -28.10 8.48
N ARG A 284 15.17 -29.21 9.22
CA ARG A 284 16.35 -29.83 9.87
C ARG A 284 17.34 -30.43 8.85
N ARG A 285 16.84 -30.95 7.76
CA ARG A 285 17.67 -31.63 6.74
C ARG A 285 18.46 -30.67 5.84
N ARG A 286 18.05 -29.39 5.80
CA ARG A 286 18.71 -28.34 5.00
C ARG A 286 19.62 -27.41 5.80
N ASN A 287 19.81 -27.68 7.07
CA ASN A 287 20.79 -27.03 7.93
C ASN A 287 22.00 -27.93 8.13
#